data_25cadea43578460dbf1de6e94a161191
#
_entry.id   25cadea43578460dbf1de6e94a161191
#
_cell.length_a   1.000
_cell.length_b   1.000
_cell.length_c   1.000
_cell.angle_alpha   90.00
_cell.angle_beta   90.00
_cell.angle_gamma   90.00
#
_symmetry.space_group_name_H-M   'P 1'
#
loop_
_entity.id
_entity.type
_entity.pdbx_description
1 polymer ?
#
loop_
_entity_poly.entity_id
_entity_poly.type
_entity_poly.pdbx_seq_one_letter_code
_entity_poly.pdbx_strand_id
1 'polypeptide(L)'
;MKISSIINSFWLIVCVFCLVSCDEESDFISGPTTSSTVISGVARTADGKPLVGVKVSLDYKESVWLGQQVTRHKAKGVTDNEGNYRLYFELRDDELCDSGNDASVARNFYLTIDLSSLPEDMYIMPKDIKSDNDGQKLLFYYGNRHFERGKYYTHNLYVSRKCWIDVIIVNNGKIEPNDKFVVSNMIKYGGDYLPFNSYYRDGRVLMEYPLAMTSDREQTFRVPCALNDSNSIYIGCMEGGVGSYDAVTPVKKVFVTEDGPQSVRFEIDAAE
;
A
#
# COMPACT_ATOMS: atom_id res chain seq x y z
N MET A 1 44.28 33.58 -17.11
CA MET A 1 43.46 34.08 -15.99
C MET A 1 41.98 33.65 -16.13
N LYS A 2 41.67 32.36 -16.27
CA LYS A 2 40.29 31.82 -16.41
C LYS A 2 40.01 30.54 -15.57
N ILE A 3 41.00 29.97 -14.87
CA ILE A 3 40.84 28.73 -14.12
C ILE A 3 40.31 28.99 -12.72
N SER A 4 40.66 30.11 -12.08
CA SER A 4 40.19 30.43 -10.73
C SER A 4 38.66 30.71 -10.62
N SER A 5 38.04 31.19 -11.71
CA SER A 5 36.60 31.50 -11.75
C SER A 5 35.77 30.22 -11.78
N ILE A 6 36.25 29.14 -12.49
CA ILE A 6 35.57 27.86 -12.59
C ILE A 6 35.62 27.09 -11.28
N ILE A 7 36.76 27.16 -10.58
CA ILE A 7 36.93 26.48 -9.28
C ILE A 7 36.01 27.14 -8.23
N ASN A 8 35.88 28.44 -8.19
CA ASN A 8 34.97 29.12 -7.26
C ASN A 8 33.48 28.80 -7.54
N SER A 9 33.09 28.69 -8.82
CA SER A 9 31.72 28.29 -9.18
C SER A 9 31.41 26.82 -8.80
N PHE A 10 32.40 25.93 -8.94
CA PHE A 10 32.23 24.53 -8.57
C PHE A 10 32.10 24.37 -7.04
N TRP A 11 32.88 25.10 -6.25
CA TRP A 11 32.75 25.09 -4.79
C TRP A 11 31.41 25.67 -4.31
N LEU A 12 30.88 26.70 -4.98
CA LEU A 12 29.56 27.26 -4.66
C LEU A 12 28.43 26.25 -4.93
N ILE A 13 28.51 25.51 -6.02
CA ILE A 13 27.52 24.45 -6.34
C ILE A 13 27.62 23.29 -5.33
N VAL A 14 28.82 22.87 -4.96
CA VAL A 14 29.00 21.80 -3.95
C VAL A 14 28.47 22.23 -2.58
N CYS A 15 28.67 23.48 -2.16
CA CYS A 15 28.10 23.99 -0.91
C CYS A 15 26.57 24.08 -0.90
N VAL A 16 25.93 24.35 -2.04
CA VAL A 16 24.46 24.37 -2.13
C VAL A 16 23.85 22.97 -2.02
N PHE A 17 24.55 21.93 -2.51
CA PHE A 17 24.10 20.54 -2.34
C PHE A 17 24.29 19.99 -0.92
N CYS A 18 25.16 20.57 -0.11
CA CYS A 18 25.36 20.14 1.27
C CYS A 18 24.34 20.73 2.28
N LEU A 19 23.43 21.61 1.82
CA LEU A 19 22.45 22.25 2.71
C LEU A 19 21.08 21.57 2.75
N VAL A 20 20.87 20.48 2.00
CA VAL A 20 19.67 19.65 2.18
C VAL A 20 19.99 18.63 3.27
N SER A 21 20.03 19.10 4.52
CA SER A 21 20.10 18.23 5.68
C SER A 21 18.73 17.62 5.89
N CYS A 22 18.62 16.31 5.83
CA CYS A 22 17.49 15.57 6.37
C CYS A 22 17.82 15.32 7.84
N ASP A 23 17.15 16.01 8.76
CA ASP A 23 17.30 15.79 10.18
C ASP A 23 16.44 14.59 10.58
N GLU A 24 17.09 13.49 10.96
CA GLU A 24 16.44 12.32 11.54
C GLU A 24 16.59 12.35 13.06
N GLU A 25 15.46 12.39 13.76
CA GLU A 25 15.41 12.37 15.22
C GLU A 25 14.71 11.10 15.70
N SER A 26 15.10 10.57 16.87
CA SER A 26 14.43 9.44 17.49
C SER A 26 13.78 9.87 18.79
N ASP A 27 12.44 9.79 18.81
CA ASP A 27 11.56 10.16 19.93
C ASP A 27 11.02 8.94 20.69
N PHE A 28 11.73 7.82 20.61
CA PHE A 28 11.27 6.61 21.27
C PHE A 28 11.17 6.81 22.78
N ILE A 29 10.00 6.48 23.35
CA ILE A 29 9.83 6.43 24.80
C ILE A 29 10.13 5.02 25.32
N SER A 30 10.74 4.92 26.48
CA SER A 30 11.13 3.62 27.09
C SER A 30 9.93 2.83 27.65
N GLY A 31 8.76 3.43 27.75
CA GLY A 31 7.52 2.82 28.23
C GLY A 31 6.37 3.82 28.26
N PRO A 32 5.13 3.35 28.50
CA PRO A 32 3.97 4.22 28.52
C PRO A 32 4.04 5.22 29.68
N THR A 33 3.67 6.48 29.39
CA THR A 33 3.45 7.54 30.38
C THR A 33 1.96 7.88 30.44
N THR A 34 1.56 8.73 31.39
CA THR A 34 0.16 9.20 31.49
C THR A 34 -0.27 10.07 30.30
N SER A 35 0.69 10.64 29.57
CA SER A 35 0.45 11.46 28.38
C SER A 35 0.64 10.71 27.05
N SER A 36 1.07 9.45 27.09
CA SER A 36 1.33 8.67 25.88
C SER A 36 0.07 8.46 25.06
N THR A 37 0.16 8.77 23.79
CA THR A 37 -0.80 8.33 22.78
C THR A 37 -0.48 6.90 22.36
N VAL A 38 -1.50 6.11 22.08
CA VAL A 38 -1.35 4.69 21.80
C VAL A 38 -1.99 4.33 20.47
N ILE A 39 -1.24 3.65 19.60
CA ILE A 39 -1.80 2.90 18.48
C ILE A 39 -1.67 1.42 18.81
N SER A 40 -2.76 0.68 18.70
CA SER A 40 -2.75 -0.77 18.89
C SER A 40 -3.61 -1.43 17.81
N GLY A 41 -3.34 -2.69 17.53
CA GLY A 41 -4.13 -3.42 16.56
C GLY A 41 -3.72 -4.88 16.48
N VAL A 42 -4.36 -5.59 15.56
CA VAL A 42 -4.11 -6.99 15.28
C VAL A 42 -3.77 -7.13 13.81
N ALA A 43 -2.64 -7.78 13.51
CA ALA A 43 -2.26 -8.18 12.17
C ALA A 43 -2.69 -9.64 11.94
N ARG A 44 -3.54 -9.86 10.93
CA ARG A 44 -4.12 -11.19 10.64
C ARG A 44 -4.28 -11.42 9.14
N THR A 45 -4.36 -12.69 8.78
CA THR A 45 -4.88 -13.08 7.46
C THR A 45 -6.38 -12.85 7.37
N ALA A 46 -6.95 -12.90 6.17
CA ALA A 46 -8.40 -12.76 5.97
C ALA A 46 -9.20 -13.84 6.71
N ASP A 47 -8.67 -15.06 6.84
CA ASP A 47 -9.24 -16.19 7.59
C ASP A 47 -8.91 -16.15 9.11
N GLY A 48 -8.32 -15.03 9.59
CA GLY A 48 -8.13 -14.76 11.02
C GLY A 48 -6.85 -15.32 11.64
N LYS A 49 -5.95 -15.96 10.87
CA LYS A 49 -4.65 -16.44 11.38
C LYS A 49 -3.74 -15.26 11.73
N PRO A 50 -3.05 -15.29 12.88
CA PRO A 50 -2.15 -14.20 13.27
C PRO A 50 -0.93 -14.08 12.35
N LEU A 51 -0.50 -12.85 12.12
CA LEU A 51 0.77 -12.55 11.44
C LEU A 51 1.80 -12.19 12.51
N VAL A 52 2.71 -13.11 12.76
CA VAL A 52 3.72 -13.02 13.83
C VAL A 52 5.02 -12.41 13.30
N GLY A 53 5.67 -11.55 14.09
CA GLY A 53 6.97 -11.00 13.75
C GLY A 53 6.94 -9.86 12.72
N VAL A 54 5.77 -9.34 12.38
CA VAL A 54 5.62 -8.18 11.49
C VAL A 54 6.06 -6.92 12.21
N LYS A 55 6.95 -6.16 11.61
CA LYS A 55 7.45 -4.90 12.18
C LYS A 55 6.47 -3.77 11.89
N VAL A 56 6.23 -2.96 12.91
CA VAL A 56 5.35 -1.78 12.83
C VAL A 56 6.12 -0.57 13.35
N SER A 57 6.12 0.53 12.61
CA SER A 57 6.74 1.79 13.04
C SER A 57 5.83 2.98 12.77
N LEU A 58 5.96 3.99 13.61
CA LEU A 58 5.29 5.29 13.44
C LEU A 58 6.35 6.36 13.30
N ASP A 59 6.29 7.11 12.23
CA ASP A 59 7.15 8.26 11.95
C ASP A 59 6.30 9.52 11.80
N TYR A 60 6.78 10.64 12.32
CA TYR A 60 6.32 11.97 11.96
C TYR A 60 7.24 12.56 10.90
N LYS A 61 6.66 13.18 9.88
CA LYS A 61 7.42 13.88 8.85
C LYS A 61 6.86 15.28 8.64
N GLU A 62 7.77 16.24 8.66
CA GLU A 62 7.51 17.61 8.24
C GLU A 62 8.33 17.89 6.98
N SER A 63 7.67 18.38 5.95
CA SER A 63 8.32 18.80 4.72
C SER A 63 7.93 20.24 4.39
N VAL A 64 8.91 21.04 4.06
CA VAL A 64 8.74 22.42 3.60
C VAL A 64 9.06 22.44 2.11
N TRP A 65 8.21 23.05 1.30
CA TRP A 65 8.46 23.14 -0.14
C TRP A 65 9.77 23.91 -0.40
N LEU A 66 10.70 23.29 -1.09
CA LEU A 66 12.08 23.76 -1.32
C LEU A 66 12.89 23.97 -0.02
N GLY A 67 12.49 23.36 1.09
CA GLY A 67 13.14 23.49 2.38
C GLY A 67 13.63 22.17 2.97
N GLN A 68 13.91 22.23 4.26
CA GLN A 68 14.39 21.11 5.05
C GLN A 68 13.25 20.09 5.28
N GLN A 69 13.59 18.81 5.25
CA GLN A 69 12.72 17.74 5.69
C GLN A 69 13.15 17.26 7.07
N VAL A 70 12.21 17.22 8.01
CA VAL A 70 12.40 16.64 9.34
C VAL A 70 11.68 15.31 9.42
N THR A 71 12.37 14.26 9.87
CA THR A 71 11.76 12.96 10.18
C THR A 71 12.01 12.64 11.64
N ARG A 72 10.94 12.33 12.40
CA ARG A 72 11.02 11.87 13.79
C ARG A 72 10.46 10.48 13.90
N HIS A 73 11.29 9.55 14.34
CA HIS A 73 10.87 8.18 14.62
C HIS A 73 10.17 8.14 15.97
N LYS A 74 8.84 8.01 15.98
CA LYS A 74 8.01 8.13 17.18
C LYS A 74 7.87 6.84 17.97
N ALA A 75 7.67 5.72 17.27
CA ALA A 75 7.51 4.42 17.91
C ALA A 75 7.84 3.27 16.94
N LYS A 76 8.21 2.13 17.50
CA LYS A 76 8.38 0.88 16.75
C LYS A 76 7.96 -0.32 17.61
N GLY A 77 7.49 -1.37 16.96
CA GLY A 77 7.09 -2.61 17.60
C GLY A 77 7.10 -3.78 16.63
N VAL A 78 6.76 -4.93 17.14
CA VAL A 78 6.66 -6.18 16.38
C VAL A 78 5.40 -6.89 16.85
N THR A 79 4.67 -7.55 15.95
CA THR A 79 3.49 -8.34 16.30
C THR A 79 3.87 -9.58 17.11
N ASP A 80 3.11 -9.87 18.17
CA ASP A 80 3.27 -11.04 19.03
C ASP A 80 2.71 -12.33 18.38
N ASN A 81 2.68 -13.43 19.16
CA ASN A 81 2.19 -14.72 18.70
C ASN A 81 0.70 -14.75 18.35
N GLU A 82 -0.07 -13.82 18.89
CA GLU A 82 -1.49 -13.61 18.58
C GLU A 82 -1.71 -12.58 17.47
N GLY A 83 -0.62 -12.00 16.94
CA GLY A 83 -0.62 -10.95 15.92
C GLY A 83 -0.91 -9.56 16.47
N ASN A 84 -0.95 -9.38 17.82
CA ASN A 84 -1.19 -8.08 18.40
C ASN A 84 0.07 -7.21 18.35
N TYR A 85 -0.12 -5.91 18.21
CA TYR A 85 0.94 -4.92 18.37
C TYR A 85 0.43 -3.70 19.13
N ARG A 86 1.37 -2.96 19.72
CA ARG A 86 1.06 -1.73 20.43
C ARG A 86 2.25 -0.78 20.37
N LEU A 87 2.00 0.45 19.95
CA LEU A 87 2.95 1.53 19.87
C LEU A 87 2.56 2.62 20.88
N TYR A 88 3.54 3.07 21.66
CA TYR A 88 3.40 4.20 22.58
C TYR A 88 4.26 5.35 22.06
N PHE A 89 3.70 6.54 22.02
CA PHE A 89 4.43 7.73 21.59
C PHE A 89 3.88 8.99 22.23
N GLU A 90 4.71 10.02 22.29
CA GLU A 90 4.32 11.34 22.75
C GLU A 90 4.23 12.30 21.58
N LEU A 91 3.26 13.20 21.65
CA LEU A 91 3.04 14.24 20.65
C LEU A 91 3.68 15.55 21.15
N ARG A 92 4.56 16.13 20.33
CA ARG A 92 5.14 17.46 20.58
C ARG A 92 4.13 18.55 20.20
N ASP A 93 4.31 19.77 20.76
CA ASP A 93 3.43 20.91 20.44
C ASP A 93 3.51 21.29 18.97
N ASP A 94 4.72 21.28 18.39
CA ASP A 94 4.96 21.60 16.99
C ASP A 94 4.36 20.59 16.00
N GLU A 95 4.17 19.33 16.42
CA GLU A 95 3.53 18.29 15.61
C GLU A 95 2.01 18.46 15.53
N LEU A 96 1.41 19.11 16.52
CA LEU A 96 -0.03 19.37 16.63
C LEU A 96 -0.44 20.73 16.02
N CYS A 97 0.54 21.58 15.75
CA CYS A 97 0.27 22.87 15.16
C CYS A 97 -0.27 22.73 13.73
N ASP A 98 -1.31 23.48 13.44
CA ASP A 98 -1.71 23.69 12.05
C ASP A 98 -0.57 24.37 11.29
N SER A 99 -0.38 23.95 10.05
CA SER A 99 0.45 24.73 9.11
C SER A 99 -0.11 26.15 8.89
N GLY A 100 -1.27 26.47 9.51
CA GLY A 100 -1.98 27.71 9.29
C GLY A 100 -2.38 27.86 7.82
N ASN A 101 -2.21 29.06 7.27
CA ASN A 101 -2.38 29.30 5.83
C ASN A 101 -1.10 29.01 5.02
N ASP A 102 -0.08 28.42 5.64
CA ASP A 102 1.17 28.09 4.96
C ASP A 102 1.07 26.73 4.26
N ALA A 103 0.53 26.75 3.04
CA ALA A 103 0.45 25.58 2.17
C ALA A 103 1.82 25.00 1.78
N SER A 104 2.92 25.67 2.16
CA SER A 104 4.28 25.19 1.88
C SER A 104 4.78 24.16 2.89
N VAL A 105 4.08 23.97 4.03
CA VAL A 105 4.48 23.03 5.09
C VAL A 105 3.49 21.88 5.20
N ALA A 106 3.95 20.67 4.95
CA ALA A 106 3.16 19.45 5.16
C ALA A 106 3.66 18.72 6.42
N ARG A 107 2.73 18.44 7.35
CA ARG A 107 2.99 17.74 8.63
C ARG A 107 2.13 16.51 8.72
N ASN A 108 2.74 15.34 8.84
CA ASN A 108 2.01 14.09 8.76
C ASN A 108 2.66 12.99 9.58
N PHE A 109 1.82 12.06 10.03
CA PHE A 109 2.28 10.82 10.63
C PHE A 109 2.14 9.66 9.63
N TYR A 110 3.11 8.77 9.63
CA TYR A 110 3.18 7.61 8.77
C TYR A 110 3.31 6.35 9.61
N LEU A 111 2.28 5.51 9.59
CA LEU A 111 2.36 4.16 10.14
C LEU A 111 2.85 3.23 9.04
N THR A 112 4.02 2.67 9.24
CA THR A 112 4.65 1.72 8.31
C THR A 112 4.54 0.32 8.86
N ILE A 113 4.02 -0.60 8.04
CA ILE A 113 3.96 -2.03 8.33
C ILE A 113 4.94 -2.72 7.38
N ASP A 114 5.99 -3.31 7.93
CA ASP A 114 7.03 -4.00 7.17
C ASP A 114 6.75 -5.51 7.16
N LEU A 115 6.36 -6.02 6.00
CA LEU A 115 6.01 -7.43 5.77
C LEU A 115 7.23 -8.29 5.37
N SER A 116 8.45 -7.75 5.42
CA SER A 116 9.67 -8.47 5.00
C SER A 116 9.97 -9.75 5.79
N SER A 117 9.36 -9.92 6.95
CA SER A 117 9.44 -11.14 7.74
C SER A 117 8.54 -12.27 7.23
N LEU A 118 7.57 -11.97 6.34
CA LEU A 118 6.66 -12.95 5.78
C LEU A 118 7.20 -13.54 4.48
N PRO A 119 7.05 -14.87 4.23
CA PRO A 119 7.43 -15.47 2.96
C PRO A 119 6.62 -14.92 1.78
N GLU A 120 7.29 -14.34 0.79
CA GLU A 120 6.65 -13.70 -0.38
C GLU A 120 5.86 -14.67 -1.27
N ASP A 121 6.24 -15.94 -1.27
CA ASP A 121 5.53 -16.99 -2.00
C ASP A 121 4.23 -17.42 -1.32
N MET A 122 4.10 -17.17 -0.01
CA MET A 122 2.93 -17.55 0.79
C MET A 122 1.95 -16.41 1.02
N TYR A 123 2.37 -15.16 0.87
CA TYR A 123 1.54 -13.98 1.15
C TYR A 123 1.48 -13.03 -0.05
N ILE A 124 0.36 -12.35 -0.18
CA ILE A 124 0.22 -11.23 -1.13
C ILE A 124 1.00 -10.05 -0.56
N MET A 125 2.01 -9.61 -1.27
CA MET A 125 2.86 -8.49 -0.87
C MET A 125 2.37 -7.17 -1.48
N PRO A 126 2.74 -6.01 -0.91
CA PRO A 126 2.38 -4.71 -1.50
C PRO A 126 2.78 -4.55 -2.96
N LYS A 127 3.89 -5.17 -3.39
CA LYS A 127 4.33 -5.19 -4.79
C LYS A 127 3.40 -5.97 -5.74
N ASP A 128 2.62 -6.93 -5.20
CA ASP A 128 1.61 -7.69 -5.97
C ASP A 128 0.35 -6.84 -6.20
N ILE A 129 0.23 -5.74 -5.48
CA ILE A 129 -0.83 -4.77 -5.58
C ILE A 129 -0.24 -3.55 -6.28
N LYS A 130 -0.88 -3.09 -7.36
CA LYS A 130 -0.45 -1.89 -8.07
C LYS A 130 -0.51 -0.68 -7.11
N SER A 131 0.57 -0.42 -6.40
CA SER A 131 0.69 0.67 -5.43
C SER A 131 2.09 1.27 -5.50
N ASP A 132 2.20 2.54 -5.15
CA ASP A 132 3.47 3.27 -5.00
C ASP A 132 4.25 2.84 -3.73
N ASN A 133 3.84 1.72 -3.11
CA ASN A 133 4.45 1.23 -1.89
C ASN A 133 5.80 0.54 -2.17
N ASP A 134 6.70 0.69 -1.22
CA ASP A 134 8.06 0.13 -1.23
C ASP A 134 8.00 -1.40 -1.06
N GLY A 135 7.72 -2.11 -2.17
CA GLY A 135 7.81 -3.56 -2.36
C GLY A 135 7.24 -4.47 -1.27
N GLN A 136 7.63 -4.30 -0.02
CA GLN A 136 7.24 -5.12 1.14
C GLN A 136 6.59 -4.32 2.27
N LYS A 137 6.42 -3.00 2.11
CA LYS A 137 5.90 -2.12 3.14
C LYS A 137 4.54 -1.56 2.78
N LEU A 138 3.63 -1.58 3.73
CA LEU A 138 2.37 -0.84 3.69
C LEU A 138 2.55 0.47 4.45
N LEU A 139 2.14 1.56 3.84
CA LEU A 139 2.24 2.89 4.39
C LEU A 139 0.85 3.48 4.60
N PHE A 140 0.53 3.83 5.85
CA PHE A 140 -0.71 4.51 6.21
C PHE A 140 -0.40 5.94 6.61
N TYR A 141 -1.15 6.85 6.03
CA TYR A 141 -0.97 8.27 6.20
C TYR A 141 -2.03 8.85 7.15
N TYR A 142 -1.58 9.64 8.11
CA TYR A 142 -2.43 10.37 9.03
C TYR A 142 -2.03 11.84 9.05
N GLY A 143 -2.98 12.73 8.83
CA GLY A 143 -2.75 14.17 9.00
C GLY A 143 -2.35 14.51 10.44
N ASN A 144 -1.71 15.64 10.65
CA ASN A 144 -1.25 16.10 11.96
C ASN A 144 -2.36 16.22 13.01
N ARG A 145 -3.61 16.45 12.61
CA ARG A 145 -4.78 16.51 13.49
C ARG A 145 -5.42 15.17 13.82
N HIS A 146 -4.91 14.09 13.28
CA HIS A 146 -5.51 12.77 13.51
C HIS A 146 -5.29 12.29 14.95
N PHE A 147 -4.13 12.56 15.51
CA PHE A 147 -3.77 12.10 16.84
C PHE A 147 -3.93 13.19 17.91
N GLU A 148 -4.44 12.78 19.08
CA GLU A 148 -4.57 13.59 20.29
C GLU A 148 -3.75 12.95 21.41
N ARG A 149 -3.19 13.78 22.31
CA ARG A 149 -2.42 13.30 23.47
C ARG A 149 -3.25 12.43 24.40
N GLY A 150 -2.65 11.34 24.83
CA GLY A 150 -3.27 10.41 25.79
C GLY A 150 -4.45 9.61 25.25
N LYS A 151 -4.69 9.64 23.92
CA LYS A 151 -5.76 8.88 23.28
C LYS A 151 -5.30 7.53 22.76
N TYR A 152 -6.28 6.64 22.61
CA TYR A 152 -6.09 5.28 22.09
C TYR A 152 -6.71 5.18 20.70
N TYR A 153 -5.93 4.63 19.77
CA TYR A 153 -6.33 4.40 18.40
C TYR A 153 -6.18 2.92 18.05
N THR A 154 -7.13 2.38 17.31
CA THR A 154 -7.07 1.01 16.83
C THR A 154 -6.81 1.01 15.33
N HIS A 155 -5.83 0.21 14.90
CA HIS A 155 -5.52 0.01 13.49
C HIS A 155 -5.27 -1.49 13.26
N ASN A 156 -6.26 -2.20 12.72
CA ASN A 156 -6.11 -3.60 12.37
C ASN A 156 -5.53 -3.73 10.97
N LEU A 157 -4.71 -4.77 10.77
CA LEU A 157 -4.04 -5.07 9.52
C LEU A 157 -4.50 -6.43 8.99
N TYR A 158 -4.76 -6.48 7.69
CA TYR A 158 -5.09 -7.71 6.96
C TYR A 158 -4.11 -7.93 5.82
N VAL A 159 -3.46 -9.10 5.80
CA VAL A 159 -2.60 -9.54 4.69
C VAL A 159 -3.04 -10.93 4.27
N SER A 160 -3.51 -11.07 3.06
CA SER A 160 -4.03 -12.35 2.57
C SER A 160 -2.89 -13.31 2.23
N ARG A 161 -3.11 -14.60 2.53
CA ARG A 161 -2.26 -15.68 1.98
C ARG A 161 -2.47 -15.76 0.48
N LYS A 162 -1.38 -16.02 -0.25
CA LYS A 162 -1.38 -16.10 -1.71
C LYS A 162 -1.75 -17.52 -2.15
N CYS A 163 -2.63 -17.62 -3.10
CA CYS A 163 -2.89 -18.83 -3.89
C CYS A 163 -3.12 -18.42 -5.35
N TRP A 164 -3.50 -19.37 -6.18
CA TRP A 164 -3.67 -19.16 -7.61
C TRP A 164 -5.02 -19.67 -8.07
N ILE A 165 -5.62 -18.93 -9.01
CA ILE A 165 -6.85 -19.31 -9.68
C ILE A 165 -6.66 -19.28 -11.20
N ASP A 166 -7.27 -20.22 -11.91
CA ASP A 166 -7.28 -20.25 -13.36
C ASP A 166 -8.48 -19.44 -13.87
N VAL A 167 -8.21 -18.30 -14.51
CA VAL A 167 -9.20 -17.45 -15.15
C VAL A 167 -9.33 -17.88 -16.60
N ILE A 168 -10.47 -18.46 -16.96
CA ILE A 168 -10.78 -18.93 -18.30
C ILE A 168 -11.58 -17.83 -18.99
N ILE A 169 -11.07 -17.32 -20.09
CA ILE A 169 -11.73 -16.28 -20.88
C ILE A 169 -12.15 -16.86 -22.22
N VAL A 170 -13.45 -16.78 -22.52
CA VAL A 170 -14.02 -17.09 -23.81
C VAL A 170 -14.27 -15.77 -24.53
N ASN A 171 -13.55 -15.59 -25.61
CA ASN A 171 -13.68 -14.43 -26.47
C ASN A 171 -14.69 -14.73 -27.60
N ASN A 172 -15.87 -14.16 -27.52
CA ASN A 172 -16.89 -14.22 -28.58
C ASN A 172 -16.90 -12.96 -29.44
N GLY A 173 -16.09 -11.96 -29.05
CA GLY A 173 -15.98 -10.67 -29.72
C GLY A 173 -14.73 -10.55 -30.59
N LYS A 174 -14.53 -9.33 -31.08
CA LYS A 174 -13.32 -8.96 -31.80
C LYS A 174 -12.40 -8.18 -30.86
N ILE A 175 -11.21 -8.70 -30.66
CA ILE A 175 -10.14 -7.97 -29.94
C ILE A 175 -9.47 -7.04 -30.93
N GLU A 176 -9.52 -5.73 -30.67
CA GLU A 176 -8.81 -4.75 -31.48
C GLU A 176 -7.29 -4.76 -31.12
N PRO A 177 -6.39 -4.45 -32.09
CA PRO A 177 -4.95 -4.62 -31.90
C PRO A 177 -4.34 -3.83 -30.73
N ASN A 178 -4.98 -2.76 -30.28
CA ASN A 178 -4.48 -1.89 -29.21
C ASN A 178 -5.23 -2.08 -27.89
N ASP A 179 -6.20 -2.96 -27.82
CA ASP A 179 -6.96 -3.21 -26.59
C ASP A 179 -6.07 -3.89 -25.56
N LYS A 180 -6.15 -3.40 -24.33
CA LYS A 180 -5.44 -3.97 -23.18
C LYS A 180 -6.44 -4.54 -22.21
N PHE A 181 -6.23 -5.78 -21.83
CA PHE A 181 -7.08 -6.48 -20.88
C PHE A 181 -6.34 -6.72 -19.57
N VAL A 182 -7.10 -6.71 -18.47
CA VAL A 182 -6.63 -7.08 -17.14
C VAL A 182 -7.62 -8.02 -16.47
N VAL A 183 -7.11 -8.94 -15.66
CA VAL A 183 -7.91 -9.54 -14.60
C VAL A 183 -7.84 -8.62 -13.39
N SER A 184 -8.97 -8.10 -12.98
CA SER A 184 -9.11 -7.31 -11.78
C SER A 184 -9.65 -8.18 -10.65
N ASN A 185 -8.97 -8.21 -9.51
CA ASN A 185 -9.38 -8.98 -8.33
C ASN A 185 -9.39 -8.07 -7.10
N MET A 186 -10.54 -7.97 -6.44
CA MET A 186 -10.69 -7.19 -5.23
C MET A 186 -10.71 -8.12 -4.01
N ILE A 187 -9.75 -7.96 -3.11
CA ILE A 187 -9.52 -8.79 -1.92
C ILE A 187 -9.50 -7.96 -0.65
N LYS A 188 -9.69 -8.59 0.51
CA LYS A 188 -9.46 -7.96 1.81
C LYS A 188 -7.96 -7.83 2.06
N TYR A 189 -7.49 -6.58 2.24
CA TYR A 189 -6.08 -6.30 2.41
C TYR A 189 -5.86 -4.92 3.03
N GLY A 190 -4.71 -4.69 3.69
CA GLY A 190 -4.40 -3.40 4.32
C GLY A 190 -5.07 -3.23 5.67
N GLY A 191 -5.58 -2.04 5.98
CA GLY A 191 -6.16 -1.71 7.28
C GLY A 191 -7.62 -1.26 7.21
N ASP A 192 -8.19 -1.05 8.39
CA ASP A 192 -9.53 -0.46 8.52
C ASP A 192 -9.56 1.02 8.07
N TYR A 193 -8.41 1.70 8.06
CA TYR A 193 -8.23 3.04 7.52
C TYR A 193 -7.65 2.99 6.12
N LEU A 194 -8.09 3.91 5.27
CA LEU A 194 -7.62 4.00 3.89
C LEU A 194 -6.14 4.38 3.86
N PRO A 195 -5.28 3.56 3.25
CA PRO A 195 -3.97 4.06 2.84
C PRO A 195 -4.15 5.11 1.75
N PHE A 196 -3.12 5.90 1.54
CA PHE A 196 -3.12 7.12 0.72
C PHE A 196 -3.45 6.94 -0.77
N ASN A 197 -3.81 5.76 -1.25
CA ASN A 197 -4.08 5.60 -2.66
C ASN A 197 -5.52 5.11 -2.97
N SER A 198 -6.03 5.53 -4.13
CA SER A 198 -7.38 5.32 -4.63
C SER A 198 -7.77 3.85 -4.93
N TYR A 199 -6.84 2.91 -4.79
CA TYR A 199 -7.06 1.49 -5.03
C TYR A 199 -7.69 0.73 -3.85
N TYR A 200 -7.88 1.40 -2.73
CA TYR A 200 -8.48 0.84 -1.52
C TYR A 200 -9.92 1.31 -1.36
N ARG A 201 -10.83 0.39 -1.23
CA ARG A 201 -12.23 0.69 -0.95
C ARG A 201 -12.76 -0.31 0.07
N ASP A 202 -13.33 0.20 1.17
CA ASP A 202 -13.99 -0.60 2.21
C ASP A 202 -13.10 -1.73 2.78
N GLY A 203 -11.81 -1.47 3.05
CA GLY A 203 -10.85 -2.47 3.54
C GLY A 203 -10.48 -3.52 2.49
N ARG A 204 -10.76 -3.24 1.21
CA ARG A 204 -10.40 -4.09 0.08
C ARG A 204 -9.45 -3.36 -0.86
N VAL A 205 -8.61 -4.12 -1.50
CA VAL A 205 -7.66 -3.62 -2.49
C VAL A 205 -7.93 -4.25 -3.84
N LEU A 206 -7.73 -3.47 -4.88
CA LEU A 206 -7.80 -3.92 -6.27
C LEU A 206 -6.40 -4.36 -6.73
N MET A 207 -6.29 -5.61 -7.15
CA MET A 207 -5.13 -6.14 -7.86
C MET A 207 -5.47 -6.25 -9.34
N GLU A 208 -4.57 -5.79 -10.20
CA GLU A 208 -4.73 -5.84 -11.65
C GLU A 208 -3.60 -6.62 -12.29
N TYR A 209 -3.95 -7.64 -13.08
CA TYR A 209 -3.02 -8.49 -13.79
C TYR A 209 -3.21 -8.32 -15.30
N PRO A 210 -2.25 -7.66 -15.99
CA PRO A 210 -2.30 -7.50 -17.44
C PRO A 210 -2.35 -8.85 -18.14
N LEU A 211 -3.21 -8.95 -19.15
CA LEU A 211 -3.38 -10.13 -19.98
C LEU A 211 -2.80 -9.93 -21.37
N ALA A 212 -2.02 -10.89 -21.83
CA ALA A 212 -1.60 -10.97 -23.23
C ALA A 212 -2.67 -11.75 -24.01
N MET A 213 -3.77 -11.08 -24.33
CA MET A 213 -4.85 -11.69 -25.12
C MET A 213 -4.41 -11.94 -26.56
N THR A 214 -4.81 -13.11 -27.10
CA THR A 214 -4.63 -13.48 -28.50
C THR A 214 -5.98 -13.59 -29.21
N SER A 215 -5.98 -13.92 -30.47
CA SER A 215 -7.21 -14.19 -31.24
C SER A 215 -7.86 -15.54 -30.90
N ASP A 216 -7.26 -16.33 -30.01
CA ASP A 216 -7.82 -17.63 -29.63
C ASP A 216 -9.16 -17.45 -28.90
N ARG A 217 -10.11 -18.32 -29.24
CA ARG A 217 -11.46 -18.23 -28.70
C ARG A 217 -11.49 -18.49 -27.19
N GLU A 218 -10.64 -19.36 -26.68
CA GLU A 218 -10.56 -19.68 -25.25
C GLU A 218 -9.12 -19.60 -24.79
N GLN A 219 -8.87 -18.85 -23.72
CA GLN A 219 -7.57 -18.66 -23.13
C GLN A 219 -7.68 -18.84 -21.60
N THR A 220 -6.65 -19.40 -21.00
CA THR A 220 -6.56 -19.57 -19.54
C THR A 220 -5.37 -18.79 -19.00
N PHE A 221 -5.62 -17.97 -18.00
CA PHE A 221 -4.62 -17.17 -17.32
C PHE A 221 -4.59 -17.54 -15.84
N ARG A 222 -3.41 -17.86 -15.33
CA ARG A 222 -3.21 -18.15 -13.92
C ARG A 222 -2.85 -16.87 -13.18
N VAL A 223 -3.74 -16.45 -12.27
CA VAL A 223 -3.58 -15.20 -11.52
C VAL A 223 -3.53 -15.45 -10.02
N PRO A 224 -2.78 -14.65 -9.24
CA PRO A 224 -2.79 -14.77 -7.80
C PRO A 224 -4.11 -14.26 -7.21
N CYS A 225 -4.50 -14.90 -6.12
CA CYS A 225 -5.72 -14.58 -5.38
C CYS A 225 -5.54 -14.81 -3.88
N ALA A 226 -6.48 -14.33 -3.08
CA ALA A 226 -6.48 -14.51 -1.64
C ALA A 226 -7.03 -15.90 -1.27
N LEU A 227 -6.22 -16.67 -0.54
CA LEU A 227 -6.58 -17.97 -0.01
C LEU A 227 -7.50 -17.81 1.20
N ASN A 228 -8.51 -18.69 1.30
CA ASN A 228 -9.52 -18.69 2.35
C ASN A 228 -10.25 -17.35 2.51
N ASP A 229 -10.43 -16.66 1.36
CA ASP A 229 -11.10 -15.36 1.29
C ASP A 229 -12.00 -15.27 0.05
N SER A 230 -12.89 -14.27 0.09
CA SER A 230 -13.75 -13.93 -1.04
C SER A 230 -13.00 -13.01 -2.00
N ASN A 231 -12.68 -13.54 -3.16
CA ASN A 231 -12.11 -12.81 -4.28
C ASN A 231 -13.25 -12.30 -5.18
N SER A 232 -13.23 -10.99 -5.51
CA SER A 232 -14.19 -10.40 -6.45
C SER A 232 -13.48 -10.13 -7.77
N ILE A 233 -13.69 -11.03 -8.74
CA ILE A 233 -12.94 -11.10 -10.00
C ILE A 233 -13.81 -10.60 -11.15
N TYR A 234 -13.23 -9.78 -12.02
CA TYR A 234 -13.83 -9.36 -13.30
C TYR A 234 -12.73 -9.08 -14.33
N ILE A 235 -13.10 -9.01 -15.58
CA ILE A 235 -12.22 -8.61 -16.68
C ILE A 235 -12.44 -7.14 -16.96
N GLY A 236 -11.36 -6.37 -16.99
CA GLY A 236 -11.34 -4.99 -17.45
C GLY A 236 -10.70 -4.88 -18.81
N CYS A 237 -11.16 -3.93 -19.62
CA CYS A 237 -10.59 -3.56 -20.90
C CYS A 237 -10.27 -2.06 -20.93
N MET A 238 -9.15 -1.70 -21.50
CA MET A 238 -8.75 -0.36 -21.88
C MET A 238 -8.75 -0.29 -23.41
N GLU A 239 -9.84 0.20 -23.97
CA GLU A 239 -10.03 0.30 -25.39
C GLU A 239 -8.98 1.21 -26.06
N GLY A 240 -8.42 0.77 -27.16
CA GLY A 240 -7.34 1.49 -27.84
C GLY A 240 -6.09 1.73 -27.00
N GLY A 241 -5.99 1.13 -25.81
CA GLY A 241 -4.85 1.26 -24.90
C GLY A 241 -4.69 2.62 -24.21
N VAL A 242 -5.74 3.43 -24.18
CA VAL A 242 -5.75 4.78 -23.60
C VAL A 242 -6.89 4.90 -22.57
N GLY A 243 -6.60 5.49 -21.40
CA GLY A 243 -7.59 5.74 -20.36
C GLY A 243 -7.48 4.78 -19.16
N SER A 244 -8.60 4.50 -18.52
CA SER A 244 -8.74 3.53 -17.43
C SER A 244 -9.27 2.20 -17.94
N TYR A 245 -9.13 1.15 -17.13
CA TYR A 245 -9.77 -0.13 -17.40
C TYR A 245 -11.25 -0.09 -16.99
N ASP A 246 -12.13 -0.29 -17.96
CA ASP A 246 -13.56 -0.44 -17.71
C ASP A 246 -13.94 -1.93 -17.60
N ALA A 247 -14.86 -2.26 -16.70
CA ALA A 247 -15.30 -3.64 -16.53
C ALA A 247 -16.11 -4.09 -17.76
N VAL A 248 -15.61 -5.10 -18.47
CA VAL A 248 -16.29 -5.70 -19.65
C VAL A 248 -17.00 -7.01 -19.31
N THR A 249 -16.90 -7.47 -18.07
CA THR A 249 -17.63 -8.63 -17.57
C THR A 249 -18.27 -8.32 -16.20
N PRO A 250 -19.33 -9.05 -15.81
CA PRO A 250 -19.85 -8.97 -14.47
C PRO A 250 -18.84 -9.46 -13.43
N VAL A 251 -18.89 -8.89 -12.23
CA VAL A 251 -18.05 -9.32 -11.09
C VAL A 251 -18.50 -10.69 -10.60
N LYS A 252 -17.57 -11.65 -10.53
CA LYS A 252 -17.78 -12.96 -9.93
C LYS A 252 -17.10 -13.02 -8.56
N LYS A 253 -17.85 -13.44 -7.55
CA LYS A 253 -17.30 -13.71 -6.21
C LYS A 253 -16.91 -15.17 -6.11
N VAL A 254 -15.63 -15.41 -5.83
CA VAL A 254 -15.06 -16.75 -5.70
C VAL A 254 -14.39 -16.89 -4.34
N PHE A 255 -14.84 -17.86 -3.54
CA PHE A 255 -14.17 -18.21 -2.29
C PHE A 255 -13.15 -19.30 -2.60
N VAL A 256 -11.86 -19.01 -2.41
CA VAL A 256 -10.78 -19.94 -2.79
C VAL A 256 -10.26 -20.65 -1.54
N THR A 257 -10.21 -21.98 -1.58
CA THR A 257 -9.74 -22.85 -0.50
C THR A 257 -8.45 -23.59 -0.87
N GLU A 258 -7.88 -24.35 0.10
CA GLU A 258 -6.68 -25.16 -0.12
C GLU A 258 -6.97 -26.46 -0.93
N ASP A 259 -8.23 -26.82 -1.17
CA ASP A 259 -8.65 -28.13 -1.67
C ASP A 259 -8.49 -28.35 -3.19
N GLY A 260 -7.70 -27.51 -3.86
CA GLY A 260 -7.34 -27.77 -5.25
C GLY A 260 -7.44 -26.56 -6.18
N PRO A 261 -7.06 -26.74 -7.44
CA PRO A 261 -7.11 -25.66 -8.42
C PRO A 261 -8.56 -25.24 -8.67
N GLN A 262 -8.86 -24.01 -8.37
CA GLN A 262 -10.14 -23.42 -8.69
C GLN A 262 -10.04 -22.67 -10.00
N SER A 263 -11.15 -22.61 -10.73
CA SER A 263 -11.24 -21.83 -11.96
C SER A 263 -12.48 -20.95 -11.96
N VAL A 264 -12.38 -19.85 -12.67
CA VAL A 264 -13.51 -18.97 -12.96
C VAL A 264 -13.54 -18.67 -14.46
N ARG A 265 -14.73 -18.77 -15.07
CA ARG A 265 -14.92 -18.59 -16.51
C ARG A 265 -15.63 -17.26 -16.77
N PHE A 266 -15.14 -16.48 -17.73
CA PHE A 266 -15.75 -15.27 -18.23
C PHE A 266 -15.98 -15.37 -19.73
N GLU A 267 -17.02 -14.74 -20.21
CA GLU A 267 -17.31 -14.56 -21.62
C GLU A 267 -17.21 -13.06 -21.92
N ILE A 268 -16.45 -12.72 -22.95
CA ILE A 268 -16.36 -11.37 -23.49
C ILE A 268 -17.13 -11.39 -24.80
N ASP A 269 -18.27 -10.74 -24.83
CA ASP A 269 -19.10 -10.63 -26.01
C ASP A 269 -18.64 -9.42 -26.85
N ALA A 270 -18.93 -9.48 -28.15
CA ALA A 270 -18.74 -8.31 -29.00
C ALA A 270 -19.63 -7.18 -28.48
N ALA A 271 -19.07 -5.98 -28.37
CA ALA A 271 -19.89 -4.79 -28.16
C ALA A 271 -20.92 -4.69 -29.29
N GLU A 272 -22.21 -4.62 -28.91
CA GLU A 272 -23.31 -4.40 -29.85
C GLU A 272 -23.20 -3.02 -30.54
#